data_dd9b796043e48ad562230f6c21b05a0d
#
_entry.id   dd9b796043e48ad562230f6c21b05a0d
#
_cell.length_a   1.000
_cell.length_b   1.000
_cell.length_c   1.000
_cell.angle_alpha   90.00
_cell.angle_beta   90.00
_cell.angle_gamma   90.00
#
_symmetry.space_group_name_H-M   'P 1'
#
loop_
_entity.id
_entity.type
_entity.pdbx_description
1 polymer ?
#
loop_
_entity_poly.entity_id
_entity_poly.type
_entity_poly.pdbx_seq_one_letter_code
_entity_poly.pdbx_strand_id
1 'polypeptide(L)'
;MPDLQSPLVEISTSLHQSGVDGGAKLSVQELPFRSHFNIRGDVSDARFREAVEKVTGLTLPTCPNTVSRAQDSLAAWLGPDEWLLIGPAQSNLEKSLIEALEGQHAAVVDVSGGQTIVRLSGPAWRDVVSSACPLDLHSRAFAEGQCAQTIF
;
A
#
# COMPACT_ATOMS: atom_id res chain seq x y z
N MET A 1 19.43 -18.59 6.99
CA MET A 1 18.66 -17.60 6.25
C MET A 1 19.17 -16.24 6.67
N PRO A 2 19.37 -15.27 5.76
CA PRO A 2 19.65 -13.92 6.20
C PRO A 2 18.49 -13.42 7.04
N ASP A 3 18.79 -12.75 8.16
CA ASP A 3 17.76 -12.14 8.99
C ASP A 3 17.09 -11.02 8.21
N LEU A 4 15.76 -11.01 8.20
CA LEU A 4 14.99 -9.92 7.62
C LEU A 4 15.27 -8.65 8.41
N GLN A 5 15.77 -7.63 7.75
CA GLN A 5 16.06 -6.34 8.35
C GLN A 5 15.21 -5.26 7.68
N SER A 6 14.54 -4.44 8.50
CA SER A 6 13.79 -3.29 8.00
C SER A 6 14.74 -2.25 7.43
N PRO A 7 14.42 -1.60 6.29
CA PRO A 7 15.24 -0.53 5.74
C PRO A 7 15.37 0.68 6.67
N LEU A 8 14.43 0.87 7.61
CA LEU A 8 14.44 2.00 8.55
C LEU A 8 14.83 1.59 9.97
N VAL A 9 15.38 0.40 10.19
CA VAL A 9 15.73 -0.11 11.54
C VAL A 9 16.63 0.84 12.33
N GLU A 10 17.60 1.47 11.67
CA GLU A 10 18.53 2.40 12.31
C GLU A 10 17.88 3.75 12.66
N ILE A 11 16.83 4.13 11.94
CA ILE A 11 16.13 5.42 12.07
C ILE A 11 14.90 5.28 12.98
N SER A 12 14.37 4.07 13.16
CA SER A 12 13.12 3.82 13.88
C SER A 12 13.10 4.37 15.30
N THR A 13 14.24 4.39 15.98
CA THR A 13 14.39 4.93 17.34
C THR A 13 14.20 6.44 17.39
N SER A 14 14.52 7.18 16.31
CA SER A 14 14.38 8.63 16.22
C SER A 14 13.01 9.08 15.75
N LEU A 15 12.27 8.21 15.04
CA LEU A 15 10.94 8.52 14.51
C LEU A 15 9.85 8.63 15.59
N HIS A 16 10.12 8.13 16.82
CA HIS A 16 9.22 8.28 17.96
C HIS A 16 9.39 9.60 18.73
N GLN A 17 10.35 10.42 18.37
CA GLN A 17 10.59 11.72 18.99
C GLN A 17 9.96 12.86 18.17
N SER A 18 8.67 12.95 18.17
CA SER A 18 8.02 14.12 17.58
C SER A 18 7.17 14.84 18.59
N GLY A 19 7.62 15.99 18.93
CA GLY A 19 6.90 16.94 19.79
C GLY A 19 7.84 17.99 20.32
N VAL A 20 8.19 18.96 19.50
CA VAL A 20 8.69 20.23 20.01
C VAL A 20 7.53 20.91 20.70
N ASP A 21 7.73 21.39 21.91
CA ASP A 21 6.74 22.08 22.73
C ASP A 21 5.90 23.08 21.91
N GLY A 22 4.59 22.88 21.87
CA GLY A 22 3.62 23.76 21.23
C GLY A 22 3.46 23.64 19.71
N GLY A 23 4.16 22.72 19.04
CA GLY A 23 4.08 22.51 17.61
C GLY A 23 3.01 21.49 17.17
N ALA A 24 2.76 21.44 15.88
CA ALA A 24 1.88 20.47 15.25
C ALA A 24 2.37 19.03 15.53
N LYS A 25 1.46 18.19 16.04
CA LYS A 25 1.80 16.80 16.38
C LYS A 25 1.80 15.95 15.12
N LEU A 26 2.92 15.28 14.86
CA LEU A 26 3.09 14.28 13.82
C LEU A 26 3.59 12.98 14.47
N SER A 27 2.98 11.86 14.12
CA SER A 27 3.51 10.52 14.42
C SER A 27 3.94 9.88 13.11
N VAL A 28 5.14 9.33 13.12
CA VAL A 28 5.72 8.59 12.00
C VAL A 28 5.99 7.16 12.48
N GLN A 29 5.44 6.18 11.78
CA GLN A 29 5.57 4.77 12.13
C GLN A 29 5.90 3.95 10.90
N GLU A 30 6.97 3.16 10.94
CA GLU A 30 7.18 2.12 9.95
C GLU A 30 6.26 0.93 10.22
N LEU A 31 5.74 0.34 9.14
CA LEU A 31 5.02 -0.93 9.16
C LEU A 31 5.85 -1.94 8.35
N PRO A 32 6.92 -2.50 8.96
CA PRO A 32 7.88 -3.33 8.24
C PRO A 32 7.28 -4.69 7.86
N PHE A 33 7.92 -5.36 6.90
CA PHE A 33 7.67 -6.76 6.52
C PHE A 33 6.25 -7.05 6.03
N ARG A 34 5.50 -6.03 5.59
CA ARG A 34 4.22 -6.23 4.89
C ARG A 34 4.49 -6.89 3.55
N SER A 35 3.59 -7.78 3.13
CA SER A 35 3.65 -8.35 1.79
C SER A 35 3.09 -7.37 0.78
N HIS A 36 3.82 -7.17 -0.33
CA HIS A 36 3.43 -6.30 -1.44
C HIS A 36 3.44 -7.11 -2.74
N PHE A 37 2.32 -7.14 -3.43
CA PHE A 37 2.20 -7.83 -4.71
C PHE A 37 1.71 -6.86 -5.77
N ASN A 38 2.45 -6.78 -6.88
CA ASN A 38 1.93 -6.18 -8.08
C ASN A 38 1.06 -7.21 -8.80
N ILE A 39 -0.21 -6.88 -9.01
CA ILE A 39 -1.16 -7.74 -9.72
C ILE A 39 -1.55 -7.06 -11.02
N ARG A 40 -1.55 -7.84 -12.10
CA ARG A 40 -2.06 -7.40 -13.40
C ARG A 40 -3.09 -8.37 -13.93
N GLY A 41 -4.13 -7.83 -14.59
CA GLY A 41 -5.19 -8.62 -15.20
C GLY A 41 -6.30 -7.77 -15.77
N ASP A 42 -7.26 -8.41 -16.42
CA ASP A 42 -8.41 -7.72 -16.98
C ASP A 42 -9.52 -7.58 -15.93
N VAL A 43 -9.75 -6.37 -15.45
CA VAL A 43 -10.82 -6.07 -14.48
C VAL A 43 -12.22 -6.27 -15.05
N SER A 44 -12.39 -6.35 -16.37
CA SER A 44 -13.69 -6.66 -16.99
C SER A 44 -14.02 -8.16 -16.92
N ASP A 45 -13.01 -9.04 -16.80
CA ASP A 45 -13.23 -10.48 -16.58
C ASP A 45 -13.70 -10.73 -15.14
N ALA A 46 -14.93 -11.21 -15.00
CA ALA A 46 -15.50 -11.55 -13.70
C ALA A 46 -14.69 -12.61 -12.94
N ARG A 47 -14.12 -13.59 -13.65
CA ARG A 47 -13.33 -14.68 -13.06
C ARG A 47 -12.07 -14.13 -12.38
N PHE A 48 -11.42 -13.14 -13.01
CA PHE A 48 -10.25 -12.48 -12.43
C PHE A 48 -10.62 -11.74 -11.13
N ARG A 49 -11.70 -10.94 -11.17
CA ARG A 49 -12.14 -10.20 -9.98
C ARG A 49 -12.54 -11.13 -8.83
N GLU A 50 -13.35 -12.12 -9.12
CA GLU A 50 -13.84 -13.09 -8.13
C GLU A 50 -12.70 -13.92 -7.52
N ALA A 51 -11.70 -14.31 -8.33
CA ALA A 51 -10.52 -15.03 -7.85
C ALA A 51 -9.71 -14.17 -6.86
N VAL A 52 -9.44 -12.90 -7.20
CA VAL A 52 -8.73 -11.99 -6.31
C VAL A 52 -9.54 -11.72 -5.05
N GLU A 53 -10.83 -11.41 -5.17
CA GLU A 53 -11.71 -11.14 -4.02
C GLU A 53 -11.81 -12.34 -3.08
N LYS A 54 -11.95 -13.53 -3.61
CA LYS A 54 -12.01 -14.78 -2.82
C LYS A 54 -10.75 -15.01 -1.98
N VAL A 55 -9.58 -14.68 -2.53
CA VAL A 55 -8.29 -14.89 -1.84
C VAL A 55 -7.99 -13.78 -0.85
N THR A 56 -8.31 -12.54 -1.21
CA THR A 56 -7.87 -11.35 -0.46
C THR A 56 -8.96 -10.74 0.41
N GLY A 57 -10.22 -11.03 0.14
CA GLY A 57 -11.38 -10.32 0.70
C GLY A 57 -11.53 -8.89 0.18
N LEU A 58 -10.78 -8.51 -0.86
CA LEU A 58 -10.75 -7.17 -1.43
C LEU A 58 -11.48 -7.15 -2.78
N THR A 59 -12.40 -6.24 -2.94
CA THR A 59 -12.89 -5.85 -4.26
C THR A 59 -11.87 -4.89 -4.89
N LEU A 60 -11.33 -5.23 -6.07
CA LEU A 60 -10.36 -4.38 -6.77
C LEU A 60 -10.96 -3.03 -7.14
N PRO A 61 -10.31 -1.90 -6.80
CA PRO A 61 -10.78 -0.58 -7.20
C PRO A 61 -10.68 -0.43 -8.73
N THR A 62 -11.75 0.10 -9.34
CA THR A 62 -11.84 0.35 -10.78
C THR A 62 -11.76 1.83 -11.14
N CYS A 63 -11.99 2.70 -10.14
CA CYS A 63 -11.79 4.13 -10.32
C CYS A 63 -10.30 4.48 -10.20
N PRO A 64 -9.75 5.33 -11.09
CA PRO A 64 -8.36 5.76 -11.01
C PRO A 64 -8.01 6.36 -9.65
N ASN A 65 -6.80 6.06 -9.18
CA ASN A 65 -6.23 6.62 -7.95
C ASN A 65 -7.07 6.37 -6.68
N THR A 66 -7.75 5.23 -6.62
CA THR A 66 -8.51 4.84 -5.43
C THR A 66 -7.95 3.59 -4.78
N VAL A 67 -8.32 3.38 -3.52
CA VAL A 67 -7.97 2.19 -2.75
C VAL A 67 -9.21 1.47 -2.24
N SER A 68 -9.13 0.15 -2.12
CA SER A 68 -10.05 -0.66 -1.32
C SER A 68 -9.32 -1.25 -0.12
N ARG A 69 -10.06 -1.50 0.96
CA ARG A 69 -9.51 -2.05 2.21
C ARG A 69 -10.43 -3.13 2.74
N ALA A 70 -9.84 -4.20 3.22
CA ALA A 70 -10.54 -5.24 3.95
C ALA A 70 -9.62 -5.83 5.00
N GLN A 71 -10.07 -5.86 6.25
CA GLN A 71 -9.29 -6.35 7.39
C GLN A 71 -7.88 -5.72 7.45
N ASP A 72 -6.83 -6.53 7.26
CA ASP A 72 -5.43 -6.13 7.29
C ASP A 72 -4.80 -6.04 5.88
N SER A 73 -5.62 -5.90 4.85
CA SER A 73 -5.22 -5.85 3.45
C SER A 73 -5.73 -4.58 2.76
N LEU A 74 -5.00 -4.15 1.72
CA LEU A 74 -5.32 -3.00 0.90
C LEU A 74 -5.02 -3.31 -0.56
N ALA A 75 -5.86 -2.86 -1.48
CA ALA A 75 -5.56 -2.80 -2.91
C ALA A 75 -5.57 -1.35 -3.37
N ALA A 76 -4.48 -0.89 -3.97
CA ALA A 76 -4.34 0.42 -4.57
C ALA A 76 -4.35 0.31 -6.10
N TRP A 77 -5.15 1.13 -6.76
CA TRP A 77 -5.18 1.23 -8.21
C TRP A 77 -3.90 1.90 -8.72
N LEU A 78 -3.16 1.24 -9.59
CA LEU A 78 -1.96 1.77 -10.24
C LEU A 78 -2.20 2.06 -11.72
N GLY A 79 -3.12 1.33 -12.34
CA GLY A 79 -3.45 1.44 -13.76
C GLY A 79 -4.75 0.69 -14.08
N PRO A 80 -5.27 0.81 -15.31
CA PRO A 80 -6.51 0.15 -15.72
C PRO A 80 -6.49 -1.37 -15.56
N ASP A 81 -5.30 -1.96 -15.62
CA ASP A 81 -5.02 -3.39 -15.54
C ASP A 81 -4.00 -3.74 -14.45
N GLU A 82 -3.77 -2.82 -13.48
CA GLU A 82 -2.66 -2.94 -12.52
C GLU A 82 -3.04 -2.45 -11.12
N TRP A 83 -2.70 -3.24 -10.11
CA TRP A 83 -2.95 -2.93 -8.69
C TRP A 83 -1.76 -3.32 -7.83
N LEU A 84 -1.52 -2.54 -6.77
CA LEU A 84 -0.66 -2.92 -5.67
C LEU A 84 -1.52 -3.51 -4.55
N LEU A 85 -1.34 -4.79 -4.26
CA LEU A 85 -1.89 -5.41 -3.08
C LEU A 85 -0.89 -5.33 -1.92
N ILE A 86 -1.37 -4.92 -0.76
CA ILE A 86 -0.63 -4.95 0.49
C ILE A 86 -1.36 -5.87 1.44
N GLY A 87 -0.67 -6.89 1.91
CA GLY A 87 -1.22 -7.89 2.82
C GLY A 87 -0.46 -7.99 4.15
N PRO A 88 -0.89 -8.89 5.04
CA PRO A 88 -0.15 -9.19 6.26
C PRO A 88 1.25 -9.71 5.97
N ALA A 89 2.15 -9.53 6.93
CA ALA A 89 3.49 -10.09 6.86
C ALA A 89 3.45 -11.63 6.77
N GLN A 90 4.40 -12.22 6.02
CA GLN A 90 4.58 -13.67 5.92
C GLN A 90 3.31 -14.46 5.57
N SER A 91 2.45 -13.89 4.73
CA SER A 91 1.23 -14.53 4.27
C SER A 91 1.50 -15.53 3.13
N ASN A 92 0.67 -16.57 3.03
CA ASN A 92 0.66 -17.45 1.85
C ASN A 92 -0.09 -16.82 0.65
N LEU A 93 -0.25 -15.49 0.67
CA LEU A 93 -1.11 -14.76 -0.26
C LEU A 93 -0.63 -14.90 -1.70
N GLU A 94 0.68 -14.84 -1.94
CA GLU A 94 1.28 -15.04 -3.26
C GLU A 94 0.85 -16.37 -3.89
N LYS A 95 1.11 -17.46 -3.16
CA LYS A 95 0.78 -18.81 -3.63
C LYS A 95 -0.72 -18.95 -3.90
N SER A 96 -1.55 -18.46 -2.99
CA SER A 96 -3.00 -18.52 -3.13
C SER A 96 -3.51 -17.72 -4.33
N LEU A 97 -2.91 -16.56 -4.61
CA LEU A 97 -3.25 -15.75 -5.78
C LEU A 97 -2.81 -16.42 -7.08
N ILE A 98 -1.59 -16.97 -7.13
CA ILE A 98 -1.09 -17.70 -8.31
C ILE A 98 -2.01 -18.90 -8.61
N GLU A 99 -2.37 -19.69 -7.60
CA GLU A 99 -3.27 -20.84 -7.76
C GLU A 99 -4.68 -20.41 -8.21
N ALA A 100 -5.22 -19.33 -7.64
CA ALA A 100 -6.56 -18.85 -7.98
C ALA A 100 -6.65 -18.23 -9.38
N LEU A 101 -5.54 -17.71 -9.91
CA LEU A 101 -5.45 -17.08 -11.22
C LEU A 101 -4.90 -18.04 -12.30
N GLU A 102 -4.70 -19.31 -11.97
CA GLU A 102 -4.19 -20.29 -12.93
C GLU A 102 -5.07 -20.37 -14.18
N GLY A 103 -4.44 -20.38 -15.35
CA GLY A 103 -5.14 -20.42 -16.65
C GLY A 103 -5.80 -19.11 -17.07
N GLN A 104 -5.63 -18.01 -16.31
CA GLN A 104 -6.08 -16.68 -16.68
C GLN A 104 -4.92 -15.83 -17.21
N HIS A 105 -5.23 -14.85 -18.05
CA HIS A 105 -4.22 -13.85 -18.49
C HIS A 105 -3.99 -12.82 -17.37
N ALA A 106 -3.23 -13.22 -16.37
CA ALA A 106 -2.96 -12.43 -15.18
C ALA A 106 -1.49 -12.62 -14.73
N ALA A 107 -0.98 -11.68 -13.97
CA ALA A 107 0.34 -11.76 -13.36
C ALA A 107 0.27 -11.38 -11.89
N VAL A 108 1.05 -12.07 -11.07
CA VAL A 108 1.28 -11.77 -9.64
C VAL A 108 2.79 -11.72 -9.44
N VAL A 109 3.30 -10.59 -8.97
CA VAL A 109 4.73 -10.39 -8.75
C VAL A 109 4.95 -9.92 -7.32
N ASP A 110 5.76 -10.64 -6.56
CA ASP A 110 6.18 -10.20 -5.23
C ASP A 110 7.19 -9.05 -5.35
N VAL A 111 6.82 -7.90 -4.82
CA VAL A 111 7.63 -6.68 -4.79
C VAL A 111 7.98 -6.26 -3.34
N SER A 112 7.72 -7.12 -2.37
CA SER A 112 7.90 -6.86 -0.94
C SER A 112 9.33 -6.45 -0.59
N GLY A 113 10.32 -7.08 -1.22
CA GLY A 113 11.74 -6.83 -0.91
C GLY A 113 12.24 -5.44 -1.30
N GLY A 114 11.52 -4.72 -2.14
CA GLY A 114 11.88 -3.37 -2.59
C GLY A 114 11.10 -2.24 -1.94
N GLN A 115 10.21 -2.55 -0.98
CA GLN A 115 9.25 -1.58 -0.45
C GLN A 115 9.12 -1.65 1.07
N THR A 116 8.82 -0.52 1.68
CA THR A 116 8.35 -0.44 3.07
C THR A 116 7.20 0.54 3.18
N ILE A 117 6.45 0.47 4.27
CA ILE A 117 5.34 1.38 4.53
C ILE A 117 5.71 2.29 5.69
N VAL A 118 5.55 3.58 5.47
CA VAL A 118 5.62 4.59 6.53
C VAL A 118 4.22 5.17 6.73
N ARG A 119 3.68 4.99 7.92
CA ARG A 119 2.42 5.58 8.35
C ARG A 119 2.69 6.94 8.98
N LEU A 120 2.04 7.94 8.45
CA LEU A 120 2.01 9.28 9.02
C LEU A 120 0.64 9.55 9.64
N SER A 121 0.60 10.09 10.86
CA SER A 121 -0.64 10.44 11.55
C SER A 121 -0.48 11.69 12.40
N GLY A 122 -1.61 12.33 12.74
CA GLY A 122 -1.65 13.60 13.45
C GLY A 122 -1.96 14.78 12.52
N PRO A 123 -2.27 15.96 13.06
CA PRO A 123 -2.76 17.10 12.27
C PRO A 123 -1.75 17.65 11.26
N ALA A 124 -0.45 17.51 11.50
CA ALA A 124 0.60 18.12 10.69
C ALA A 124 1.06 17.26 9.49
N TRP A 125 0.54 16.04 9.29
CA TRP A 125 1.08 15.15 8.28
C TRP A 125 1.03 15.72 6.85
N ARG A 126 -0.06 16.47 6.54
CA ARG A 126 -0.21 17.07 5.21
C ARG A 126 0.83 18.15 4.94
N ASP A 127 1.07 19.01 5.91
CA ASP A 127 2.04 20.11 5.78
C ASP A 127 3.46 19.57 5.60
N VAL A 128 3.80 18.53 6.38
CA VAL A 128 5.12 17.90 6.27
C VAL A 128 5.31 17.22 4.92
N VAL A 129 4.34 16.42 4.45
CA VAL A 129 4.45 15.74 3.16
C VAL A 129 4.45 16.75 2.00
N SER A 130 3.62 17.79 2.06
CA SER A 130 3.56 18.84 1.03
C SER A 130 4.88 19.61 0.86
N SER A 131 5.75 19.61 1.87
CA SER A 131 7.06 20.27 1.78
C SER A 131 8.06 19.51 0.91
N ALA A 132 7.83 18.22 0.66
CA ALA A 132 8.75 17.35 -0.05
C ALA A 132 8.09 16.60 -1.24
N CYS A 133 6.79 16.71 -1.41
CA CYS A 133 6.01 16.02 -2.41
C CYS A 133 5.24 17.00 -3.30
N PRO A 134 5.31 16.89 -4.64
CA PRO A 134 4.66 17.82 -5.57
C PRO A 134 3.14 17.63 -5.68
N LEU A 135 2.56 16.63 -5.01
CA LEU A 135 1.11 16.39 -5.03
C LEU A 135 0.36 17.48 -4.28
N ASP A 136 -0.80 17.87 -4.80
CA ASP A 136 -1.77 18.66 -4.05
C ASP A 136 -2.45 17.76 -3.01
N LEU A 137 -1.95 17.83 -1.78
CA LEU A 137 -2.49 17.08 -0.64
C LEU A 137 -3.63 17.81 0.09
N HIS A 138 -4.14 18.92 -0.45
CA HIS A 138 -5.31 19.57 0.12
C HIS A 138 -6.50 18.60 0.15
N SER A 139 -7.31 18.64 1.22
CA SER A 139 -8.40 17.67 1.44
C SER A 139 -9.46 17.64 0.33
N ARG A 140 -9.56 18.70 -0.49
CA ARG A 140 -10.45 18.75 -1.66
C ARG A 140 -9.86 18.04 -2.88
N ALA A 141 -8.52 17.95 -2.98
CA ALA A 141 -7.81 17.32 -4.11
C ALA A 141 -7.39 15.89 -3.78
N PHE A 142 -7.05 15.61 -2.51
CA PHE A 142 -6.62 14.29 -2.04
C PHE A 142 -7.42 13.90 -0.80
N ALA A 143 -8.52 13.20 -1.04
CA ALA A 143 -9.46 12.77 -0.01
C ALA A 143 -9.10 11.39 0.56
N GLU A 144 -9.81 10.97 1.58
CA GLU A 144 -9.74 9.61 2.10
C GLU A 144 -10.14 8.59 1.01
N GLY A 145 -9.45 7.46 0.98
CA GLY A 145 -9.68 6.42 -0.03
C GLY A 145 -8.98 6.66 -1.37
N GLN A 146 -8.17 7.71 -1.48
CA GLN A 146 -7.35 7.96 -2.65
C GLN A 146 -5.92 7.47 -2.48
N CYS A 147 -5.28 7.17 -3.62
CA CYS A 147 -3.86 6.91 -3.73
C CYS A 147 -3.26 7.70 -4.88
N ALA A 148 -1.96 7.90 -4.87
CA ALA A 148 -1.23 8.49 -5.98
C ALA A 148 0.22 8.00 -5.97
N GLN A 149 0.80 7.86 -7.16
CA GLN A 149 2.23 7.65 -7.34
C GLN A 149 2.90 9.01 -7.45
N THR A 150 4.01 9.19 -6.75
CA THR A 150 4.76 10.45 -6.70
C THR A 150 6.23 10.21 -6.41
N ILE A 151 6.98 11.28 -6.39
CA ILE A 151 8.39 11.34 -5.96
C ILE A 151 8.52 12.23 -4.73
N PHE A 152 9.55 11.97 -3.93
CA PHE A 152 9.96 12.79 -2.79
C PHE A 152 11.36 13.36 -3.03
#